data_1be5202f7fd92fc0692f75c4ba41b66d
#
_entry.id   1be5202f7fd92fc0692f75c4ba41b66d
#
_cell.length_a   1.000
_cell.length_b   1.000
_cell.length_c   1.000
_cell.angle_alpha   90.00
_cell.angle_beta   90.00
_cell.angle_gamma   90.00
#
_symmetry.space_group_name_H-M   'P 1'
#
loop_
_entity.id
_entity.type
_entity.pdbx_description
1 polymer ?
#
loop_
_entity_poly.entity_id
_entity_poly.type
_entity_poly.pdbx_seq_one_letter_code
_entity_poly.pdbx_strand_id
1 'polypeptide(L)'
;MRIGQKLHSSGRVDREAVAATQERFHHRGRGATSNQTGRFERETREAVDDGWGTIEEDAPRLATTLTKETPRTIITFNKSPDIHFDRSINPYRGCEHGCVYCFARPTHAYHGLSAGLDFESKLFFKPDGPELLLKELSKPGYVPRPIALGVNTDAYQPIEREQKLTRRFLEILSAHNHPVSLLTKSALIQRDIDLIAPMAEKQLCRVGVSITTLDRTLARKMEPRAATPSKRYETVKALSEQGIPVTVMAAPIIPALNESELEILLETAKLNGAIGAGYVLLRLPFELKDLMHEWLAQHYPDRAARVINLLREMRGGKDYDPDWFTRSESTRLNSSHPSRSRM
;
A
#
# COMPACT_ATOMS: atom_id res chain seq x y z
N MET A 1 24.90 -64.07 18.35
CA MET A 1 25.86 -63.10 18.80
C MET A 1 25.34 -61.69 18.44
N ARG A 2 25.03 -60.90 19.47
CA ARG A 2 24.50 -59.51 19.35
C ARG A 2 25.55 -58.62 18.71
N ILE A 3 25.13 -57.63 17.92
CA ILE A 3 25.55 -56.25 18.08
C ILE A 3 24.50 -55.35 17.36
N GLY A 4 23.74 -54.65 18.19
CA GLY A 4 22.98 -53.51 17.74
C GLY A 4 23.85 -52.24 17.80
N GLN A 5 23.62 -51.32 16.91
CA GLN A 5 23.97 -49.92 17.15
C GLN A 5 22.88 -49.03 16.59
N LYS A 6 22.24 -48.34 17.53
CA LYS A 6 21.37 -47.20 17.31
C LYS A 6 22.23 -46.03 16.81
N LEU A 7 21.88 -45.41 15.71
CA LEU A 7 22.32 -44.08 15.37
C LEU A 7 21.10 -43.18 15.42
N HIS A 8 20.91 -42.54 16.56
CA HIS A 8 20.17 -41.29 16.67
C HIS A 8 21.19 -40.16 16.46
N SER A 9 21.07 -39.41 15.40
CA SER A 9 21.63 -38.08 15.32
C SER A 9 20.50 -37.16 14.83
N SER A 10 19.87 -36.49 15.80
CA SER A 10 19.01 -35.34 15.59
C SER A 10 19.88 -34.18 15.07
N GLY A 11 19.97 -34.03 13.76
CA GLY A 11 20.52 -32.84 13.14
C GLY A 11 19.53 -31.68 13.37
N ARG A 12 19.74 -30.91 14.42
CA ARG A 12 19.21 -29.55 14.50
C ARG A 12 19.94 -28.74 13.42
N VAL A 13 19.29 -28.53 12.28
CA VAL A 13 19.74 -27.57 11.31
C VAL A 13 19.55 -26.21 11.96
N ASP A 14 20.64 -25.52 12.23
CA ASP A 14 20.64 -24.15 12.76
C ASP A 14 19.92 -23.24 11.76
N ARG A 15 18.72 -22.83 12.11
CA ARG A 15 17.88 -21.91 11.32
C ARG A 15 18.54 -20.53 11.11
N GLU A 16 19.54 -20.19 11.90
CA GLU A 16 20.31 -18.95 11.74
C GLU A 16 21.34 -19.00 10.60
N ALA A 17 21.89 -20.17 10.29
CA ALA A 17 22.85 -20.33 9.18
C ALA A 17 22.20 -20.32 7.79
N VAL A 18 20.92 -20.71 7.69
CA VAL A 18 20.17 -20.71 6.42
C VAL A 18 19.72 -19.31 6.00
N ALA A 19 19.63 -18.36 6.94
CA ALA A 19 19.27 -16.97 6.63
C ALA A 19 20.39 -16.16 5.95
N ALA A 20 21.63 -16.67 5.91
CA ALA A 20 22.81 -15.91 5.47
C ALA A 20 23.09 -15.98 3.96
N THR A 21 22.38 -16.81 3.18
CA THR A 21 22.73 -17.08 1.76
C THR A 21 21.59 -16.80 0.77
N GLN A 22 20.57 -16.03 1.14
CA GLN A 22 19.64 -15.51 0.14
C GLN A 22 20.28 -14.30 -0.55
N GLU A 23 20.89 -14.50 -1.71
CA GLU A 23 21.30 -13.39 -2.57
C GLU A 23 20.09 -12.54 -2.90
N ARG A 24 20.14 -11.29 -2.42
CA ARG A 24 19.05 -10.32 -2.51
C ARG A 24 19.18 -9.58 -3.85
N PHE A 25 18.45 -10.02 -4.85
CA PHE A 25 18.42 -9.34 -6.13
C PHE A 25 17.74 -7.97 -5.99
N HIS A 26 18.47 -6.91 -6.29
CA HIS A 26 17.91 -5.58 -6.36
C HIS A 26 17.32 -5.34 -7.76
N HIS A 27 16.03 -5.64 -7.93
CA HIS A 27 15.32 -5.30 -9.17
C HIS A 27 15.11 -3.79 -9.27
N ARG A 28 15.77 -3.12 -10.24
CA ARG A 28 15.62 -1.68 -10.46
C ARG A 28 14.15 -1.28 -10.63
N GLY A 29 13.68 -0.34 -9.80
CA GLY A 29 12.31 0.16 -9.84
C GLY A 29 11.28 -0.75 -9.16
N ARG A 30 11.72 -1.65 -8.28
CA ARG A 30 10.86 -2.44 -7.40
C ARG A 30 11.18 -2.14 -5.94
N GLY A 31 10.18 -2.21 -5.07
CA GLY A 31 10.31 -1.91 -3.64
C GLY A 31 10.63 -3.13 -2.80
N ALA A 32 10.06 -4.29 -3.13
CA ALA A 32 10.38 -5.54 -2.48
C ALA A 32 11.76 -6.05 -2.93
N THR A 33 12.50 -6.63 -1.99
CA THR A 33 13.85 -7.16 -2.18
C THR A 33 13.85 -8.67 -2.39
N SER A 34 12.71 -9.32 -2.15
CA SER A 34 12.55 -10.77 -2.26
C SER A 34 11.18 -11.13 -2.82
N ASN A 35 11.01 -12.40 -3.16
CA ASN A 35 9.76 -12.98 -3.63
C ASN A 35 9.47 -14.27 -2.84
N GLN A 36 9.38 -14.15 -1.51
CA GLN A 36 9.14 -15.27 -0.61
C GLN A 36 7.84 -15.99 -0.93
N THR A 37 7.79 -17.29 -0.63
CA THR A 37 6.60 -18.13 -0.80
C THR A 37 5.44 -17.56 0.02
N GLY A 38 4.28 -17.40 -0.61
CA GLY A 38 3.06 -16.93 0.03
C GLY A 38 2.44 -17.99 0.93
N ARG A 39 1.63 -17.58 1.94
CA ARG A 39 1.00 -18.45 2.95
C ARG A 39 0.18 -19.62 2.40
N PHE A 40 -0.36 -19.50 1.20
CA PHE A 40 -1.24 -20.50 0.58
C PHE A 40 -0.59 -21.22 -0.60
N GLU A 41 0.70 -20.98 -0.87
CA GLU A 41 1.45 -21.75 -1.85
C GLU A 41 1.79 -23.14 -1.28
N ARG A 42 1.63 -24.17 -2.11
CA ARG A 42 1.91 -25.58 -1.73
C ARG A 42 3.40 -25.91 -1.82
N GLU A 43 4.14 -25.19 -2.63
CA GLU A 43 5.55 -25.40 -2.90
C GLU A 43 6.36 -24.26 -2.32
N THR A 44 7.47 -24.58 -1.67
CA THR A 44 8.43 -23.59 -1.17
C THR A 44 9.41 -23.27 -2.27
N ARG A 45 9.61 -21.98 -2.54
CA ARG A 45 10.65 -21.51 -3.46
C ARG A 45 11.90 -21.22 -2.68
N GLU A 46 12.93 -21.99 -2.94
CA GLU A 46 14.27 -21.76 -2.40
C GLU A 46 15.22 -21.44 -3.56
N ALA A 47 15.99 -20.36 -3.41
CA ALA A 47 17.09 -20.10 -4.33
C ALA A 47 18.27 -21.02 -3.92
N VAL A 48 18.62 -21.95 -4.77
CA VAL A 48 19.76 -22.85 -4.54
C VAL A 48 20.88 -22.41 -5.49
N ASP A 49 22.02 -22.03 -4.92
CA ASP A 49 23.24 -21.89 -5.70
C ASP A 49 23.80 -23.28 -5.96
N ASP A 50 23.75 -23.69 -7.21
CA ASP A 50 24.29 -24.97 -7.69
C ASP A 50 25.79 -24.89 -8.03
N GLY A 51 26.43 -23.74 -7.78
CA GLY A 51 27.84 -23.49 -8.03
C GLY A 51 28.20 -23.24 -9.49
N TRP A 52 27.23 -23.20 -10.41
CA TRP A 52 27.50 -22.91 -11.83
C TRP A 52 27.55 -21.42 -12.16
N GLY A 53 27.38 -20.52 -11.16
CA GLY A 53 27.40 -19.08 -11.36
C GLY A 53 26.27 -18.57 -12.25
N THR A 54 25.17 -19.31 -12.33
CA THR A 54 23.97 -18.97 -13.14
C THR A 54 23.14 -17.86 -12.49
N ILE A 55 23.50 -17.46 -11.27
CA ILE A 55 22.91 -16.32 -10.59
C ILE A 55 23.54 -15.06 -11.17
N GLU A 56 22.88 -14.44 -12.14
CA GLU A 56 23.35 -13.22 -12.80
C GLU A 56 23.37 -12.05 -11.80
N GLU A 57 24.52 -11.34 -11.71
CA GLU A 57 24.68 -10.15 -10.88
C GLU A 57 23.73 -9.02 -11.24
N ASP A 58 23.25 -8.95 -12.48
CA ASP A 58 22.25 -7.99 -12.97
C ASP A 58 20.95 -8.72 -13.35
N ALA A 59 20.05 -8.87 -12.37
CA ALA A 59 18.73 -9.40 -12.63
C ALA A 59 18.01 -8.57 -13.73
N PRO A 60 17.46 -9.19 -14.78
CA PRO A 60 16.77 -8.47 -15.85
C PRO A 60 15.61 -7.65 -15.26
N ARG A 61 15.26 -6.54 -15.93
CA ARG A 61 14.13 -5.71 -15.51
C ARG A 61 12.88 -6.59 -15.41
N LEU A 62 12.33 -6.71 -14.18
CA LEU A 62 11.11 -7.48 -13.95
C LEU A 62 9.93 -6.78 -14.64
N ALA A 63 9.46 -7.37 -15.74
CA ALA A 63 8.31 -6.87 -16.49
C ALA A 63 7.02 -7.04 -15.68
N THR A 64 6.09 -6.09 -15.82
CA THR A 64 4.74 -6.22 -15.25
C THR A 64 3.89 -7.06 -16.19
N THR A 65 3.21 -8.08 -15.64
CA THR A 65 2.19 -8.86 -16.34
C THR A 65 0.80 -8.46 -15.84
N LEU A 66 -0.19 -8.45 -16.74
CA LEU A 66 -1.53 -8.02 -16.45
C LEU A 66 -2.53 -9.13 -16.82
N THR A 67 -3.24 -9.63 -15.82
CA THR A 67 -4.23 -10.69 -15.96
C THR A 67 -5.64 -10.14 -15.80
N LYS A 68 -6.55 -10.47 -16.73
CA LYS A 68 -7.97 -10.12 -16.61
C LYS A 68 -8.61 -10.89 -15.45
N GLU A 69 -9.30 -10.17 -14.57
CA GLU A 69 -10.16 -10.73 -13.51
C GLU A 69 -11.63 -10.40 -13.84
N THR A 70 -12.50 -11.41 -13.72
CA THR A 70 -13.95 -11.24 -13.94
C THR A 70 -14.67 -11.43 -12.59
N PRO A 71 -14.87 -10.36 -11.81
CA PRO A 71 -15.57 -10.42 -10.55
C PRO A 71 -17.08 -10.56 -10.74
N ARG A 72 -17.78 -11.10 -9.74
CA ARG A 72 -19.26 -11.14 -9.72
C ARG A 72 -19.87 -9.81 -9.27
N THR A 73 -19.16 -9.07 -8.44
CA THR A 73 -19.54 -7.75 -7.90
C THR A 73 -18.31 -6.86 -7.89
N ILE A 74 -18.51 -5.55 -8.02
CA ILE A 74 -17.40 -4.59 -8.02
C ILE A 74 -17.34 -3.79 -6.71
N ILE A 75 -18.48 -3.52 -6.08
CA ILE A 75 -18.54 -2.85 -4.79
C ILE A 75 -18.23 -3.90 -3.71
N THR A 76 -17.19 -3.65 -2.94
CA THR A 76 -16.83 -4.46 -1.78
C THR A 76 -17.28 -3.73 -0.52
N PHE A 77 -18.02 -4.43 0.35
CA PHE A 77 -18.50 -3.89 1.63
C PHE A 77 -17.52 -4.22 2.75
N ASN A 78 -17.38 -3.28 3.68
CA ASN A 78 -16.54 -3.39 4.85
C ASN A 78 -17.35 -3.08 6.12
N LYS A 79 -17.10 -3.85 7.18
CA LYS A 79 -17.72 -3.68 8.50
C LYS A 79 -16.70 -3.42 9.60
N SER A 80 -15.42 -3.15 9.23
CA SER A 80 -14.38 -2.86 10.22
C SER A 80 -14.68 -1.51 10.91
N PRO A 81 -14.65 -1.44 12.22
CA PRO A 81 -14.84 -0.20 12.97
C PRO A 81 -13.70 0.81 12.76
N ASP A 82 -12.56 0.35 12.26
CA ASP A 82 -11.33 1.13 12.10
C ASP A 82 -11.30 1.99 10.83
N ILE A 83 -12.29 1.82 9.94
CA ILE A 83 -12.31 2.43 8.63
C ILE A 83 -13.57 3.25 8.47
N HIS A 84 -13.41 4.54 8.11
CA HIS A 84 -14.53 5.49 8.00
C HIS A 84 -15.42 5.33 6.75
N PHE A 85 -15.22 4.26 5.96
CA PHE A 85 -16.06 3.96 4.80
C PHE A 85 -16.59 2.52 4.89
N ASP A 86 -17.83 2.32 4.48
CA ASP A 86 -18.48 1.01 4.49
C ASP A 86 -18.33 0.24 3.17
N ARG A 87 -17.87 0.90 2.10
CA ARG A 87 -17.73 0.31 0.77
C ARG A 87 -16.57 0.86 -0.02
N SER A 88 -16.01 0.05 -0.90
CA SER A 88 -14.89 0.41 -1.76
C SER A 88 -14.97 -0.24 -3.13
N ILE A 89 -14.27 0.37 -4.09
CA ILE A 89 -13.99 -0.20 -5.41
C ILE A 89 -12.47 -0.21 -5.58
N ASN A 90 -11.95 -1.36 -6.02
CA ASN A 90 -10.55 -1.52 -6.40
C ASN A 90 -10.50 -2.03 -7.85
N PRO A 91 -10.15 -1.17 -8.82
CA PRO A 91 -10.08 -1.51 -10.25
C PRO A 91 -9.07 -2.62 -10.54
N TYR A 92 -8.05 -2.69 -9.69
CA TYR A 92 -6.88 -3.56 -9.84
C TYR A 92 -6.65 -4.41 -8.59
N ARG A 93 -5.80 -5.45 -8.71
CA ARG A 93 -5.11 -6.13 -7.60
C ARG A 93 -3.61 -6.14 -7.88
N GLY A 94 -2.80 -6.00 -6.83
CA GLY A 94 -1.40 -5.67 -6.95
C GLY A 94 -1.22 -4.20 -7.33
N CYS A 95 0.00 -3.69 -7.18
CA CYS A 95 0.25 -2.27 -7.41
C CYS A 95 1.69 -2.02 -7.86
N GLU A 96 1.85 -1.45 -9.07
CA GLU A 96 3.15 -1.12 -9.63
C GLU A 96 3.90 -0.01 -8.86
N HIS A 97 3.25 0.77 -8.00
CA HIS A 97 3.99 1.73 -7.17
C HIS A 97 5.07 1.09 -6.33
N GLY A 98 4.90 -0.20 -6.01
CA GLY A 98 5.93 -1.00 -5.35
C GLY A 98 6.24 -0.57 -3.92
N CYS A 99 5.31 0.11 -3.23
CA CYS A 99 5.54 0.53 -1.84
C CYS A 99 5.86 -0.69 -0.97
N VAL A 100 7.07 -0.72 -0.38
CA VAL A 100 7.51 -1.87 0.44
C VAL A 100 6.61 -2.11 1.63
N TYR A 101 6.09 -1.05 2.23
CA TYR A 101 5.25 -1.04 3.43
C TYR A 101 3.75 -1.25 3.15
N CYS A 102 3.35 -1.55 1.91
CA CYS A 102 1.94 -1.58 1.54
C CYS A 102 1.19 -2.71 2.27
N PHE A 103 0.21 -2.36 3.09
CA PHE A 103 -0.60 -3.32 3.86
C PHE A 103 -1.43 -4.27 2.98
N ALA A 104 -1.60 -3.95 1.70
CA ALA A 104 -2.33 -4.78 0.76
C ALA A 104 -1.50 -5.95 0.18
N ARG A 105 -0.17 -5.93 0.35
CA ARG A 105 0.73 -6.98 -0.15
C ARG A 105 0.31 -8.41 0.22
N PRO A 106 -0.07 -8.69 1.48
CA PRO A 106 -0.53 -10.02 1.89
C PRO A 106 -1.77 -10.52 1.15
N THR A 107 -2.52 -9.65 0.49
CA THR A 107 -3.70 -10.08 -0.29
C THR A 107 -3.34 -10.87 -1.54
N HIS A 108 -2.10 -10.78 -2.03
CA HIS A 108 -1.61 -11.55 -3.17
C HIS A 108 -1.51 -13.05 -2.87
N ALA A 109 -1.32 -13.42 -1.61
CA ALA A 109 -1.31 -14.81 -1.17
C ALA A 109 -2.63 -15.54 -1.49
N TYR A 110 -3.78 -14.85 -1.54
CA TYR A 110 -5.06 -15.45 -1.94
C TYR A 110 -5.10 -15.89 -3.42
N HIS A 111 -4.14 -15.43 -4.21
CA HIS A 111 -3.98 -15.82 -5.63
C HIS A 111 -2.84 -16.83 -5.82
N GLY A 112 -2.27 -17.37 -4.73
CA GLY A 112 -1.09 -18.24 -4.79
C GLY A 112 0.15 -17.49 -5.30
N LEU A 113 0.26 -16.20 -4.98
CA LEU A 113 1.35 -15.32 -5.38
C LEU A 113 2.04 -14.72 -4.15
N SER A 114 3.32 -14.39 -4.30
CA SER A 114 4.10 -13.76 -3.24
C SER A 114 3.62 -12.32 -2.94
N ALA A 115 3.67 -11.95 -1.67
CA ALA A 115 3.51 -10.57 -1.21
C ALA A 115 4.71 -9.66 -1.59
N GLY A 116 5.81 -10.24 -2.03
CA GLY A 116 7.02 -9.57 -2.48
C GLY A 116 6.92 -8.97 -3.88
N LEU A 117 7.79 -9.41 -4.77
CA LEU A 117 7.88 -8.90 -6.15
C LEU A 117 6.64 -9.22 -6.98
N ASP A 118 5.95 -10.35 -6.72
CA ASP A 118 4.73 -10.69 -7.45
C ASP A 118 3.64 -9.63 -7.26
N PHE A 119 3.51 -9.03 -6.05
CA PHE A 119 2.55 -7.96 -5.79
C PHE A 119 2.76 -6.73 -6.69
N GLU A 120 4.00 -6.48 -7.11
CA GLU A 120 4.38 -5.32 -7.92
C GLU A 120 4.38 -5.60 -9.43
N SER A 121 4.44 -6.87 -9.81
CA SER A 121 4.71 -7.28 -11.20
C SER A 121 3.64 -8.18 -11.81
N LYS A 122 2.87 -8.92 -11.00
CA LYS A 122 1.78 -9.79 -11.47
C LYS A 122 0.45 -9.16 -11.04
N LEU A 123 -0.10 -8.31 -11.89
CA LEU A 123 -1.28 -7.53 -11.58
C LEU A 123 -2.54 -8.15 -12.18
N PHE A 124 -3.66 -7.86 -11.55
CA PHE A 124 -4.98 -8.19 -12.09
C PHE A 124 -5.77 -6.90 -12.32
N PHE A 125 -6.58 -6.88 -13.38
CA PHE A 125 -7.45 -5.76 -13.71
C PHE A 125 -8.86 -6.25 -14.01
N LYS A 126 -9.86 -5.40 -13.77
CA LYS A 126 -11.29 -5.71 -13.87
C LYS A 126 -11.94 -4.91 -14.99
N PRO A 127 -11.74 -5.26 -16.27
CA PRO A 127 -12.19 -4.47 -17.39
C PRO A 127 -13.73 -4.35 -17.46
N ASP A 128 -14.45 -5.35 -16.96
CA ASP A 128 -15.92 -5.37 -16.90
C ASP A 128 -16.48 -4.70 -15.61
N GLY A 129 -15.59 -4.11 -14.79
CA GLY A 129 -15.95 -3.47 -13.52
C GLY A 129 -16.89 -2.27 -13.67
N PRO A 130 -16.68 -1.36 -14.64
CA PRO A 130 -17.59 -0.24 -14.87
C PRO A 130 -19.02 -0.67 -15.17
N GLU A 131 -19.22 -1.68 -16.02
CA GLU A 131 -20.54 -2.24 -16.33
C GLU A 131 -21.20 -2.89 -15.12
N LEU A 132 -20.40 -3.58 -14.29
CA LEU A 132 -20.88 -4.12 -13.02
C LEU A 132 -21.28 -3.01 -12.06
N LEU A 133 -20.53 -1.91 -11.98
CA LEU A 133 -20.88 -0.77 -11.15
C LEU A 133 -22.25 -0.21 -11.56
N LEU A 134 -22.45 0.06 -12.85
CA LEU A 134 -23.72 0.55 -13.37
C LEU A 134 -24.88 -0.38 -12.97
N LYS A 135 -24.70 -1.68 -13.12
CA LYS A 135 -25.71 -2.69 -12.73
C LYS A 135 -25.97 -2.68 -11.21
N GLU A 136 -24.92 -2.51 -10.39
CA GLU A 136 -25.07 -2.49 -8.93
C GLU A 136 -25.75 -1.21 -8.43
N LEU A 137 -25.46 -0.05 -9.02
CA LEU A 137 -26.12 1.21 -8.68
C LEU A 137 -27.59 1.23 -9.09
N SER A 138 -27.95 0.50 -10.15
CA SER A 138 -29.34 0.41 -10.67
C SER A 138 -30.20 -0.59 -9.91
N LYS A 139 -29.69 -1.30 -8.91
CA LYS A 139 -30.50 -2.26 -8.14
C LYS A 139 -31.57 -1.55 -7.31
N PRO A 140 -32.81 -2.10 -7.29
CA PRO A 140 -33.84 -1.60 -6.38
C PRO A 140 -33.35 -1.58 -4.93
N GLY A 141 -33.57 -0.47 -4.23
CA GLY A 141 -33.18 -0.30 -2.84
C GLY A 141 -31.69 0.01 -2.63
N TYR A 142 -30.90 0.26 -3.68
CA TYR A 142 -29.54 0.74 -3.52
C TYR A 142 -29.53 2.12 -2.82
N VAL A 143 -28.80 2.21 -1.72
CA VAL A 143 -28.63 3.45 -0.94
C VAL A 143 -27.23 4.02 -1.21
N PRO A 144 -27.11 5.20 -1.84
CA PRO A 144 -25.83 5.84 -2.08
C PRO A 144 -25.13 6.20 -0.77
N ARG A 145 -23.88 5.83 -0.66
CA ARG A 145 -22.94 6.26 0.40
C ARG A 145 -21.54 6.37 -0.21
N PRO A 146 -20.64 7.17 0.35
CA PRO A 146 -19.31 7.36 -0.22
C PRO A 146 -18.58 6.05 -0.53
N ILE A 147 -18.19 5.87 -1.78
CA ILE A 147 -17.35 4.75 -2.22
C ILE A 147 -15.91 5.18 -2.11
N ALA A 148 -15.09 4.42 -1.37
CA ALA A 148 -13.65 4.63 -1.31
C ALA A 148 -12.97 3.96 -2.52
N LEU A 149 -12.20 4.72 -3.29
CA LEU A 149 -11.50 4.28 -4.49
C LEU A 149 -10.00 4.35 -4.28
N GLY A 150 -9.28 3.25 -4.53
CA GLY A 150 -7.84 3.20 -4.36
C GLY A 150 -7.36 2.87 -2.94
N VAL A 151 -8.17 2.17 -2.14
CA VAL A 151 -7.83 1.87 -0.73
C VAL A 151 -7.03 0.58 -0.56
N ASN A 152 -7.22 -0.41 -1.42
CA ASN A 152 -6.43 -1.65 -1.38
C ASN A 152 -5.31 -1.66 -2.41
N THR A 153 -5.51 -0.97 -3.52
CA THR A 153 -4.49 -0.72 -4.54
C THR A 153 -4.66 0.69 -5.05
N ASP A 154 -3.57 1.36 -5.45
CA ASP A 154 -3.71 2.71 -5.98
C ASP A 154 -4.48 2.69 -7.30
N ALA A 155 -5.58 3.44 -7.35
CA ALA A 155 -6.44 3.53 -8.52
C ALA A 155 -5.76 4.24 -9.71
N TYR A 156 -4.71 5.03 -9.43
CA TYR A 156 -3.92 5.75 -10.41
C TYR A 156 -2.49 5.23 -10.57
N GLN A 157 -2.27 3.94 -10.26
CA GLN A 157 -1.00 3.28 -10.52
C GLN A 157 -0.62 3.34 -12.01
N PRO A 158 0.66 3.10 -12.42
CA PRO A 158 1.12 3.33 -13.78
C PRO A 158 0.26 2.74 -14.90
N ILE A 159 -0.27 1.52 -14.73
CA ILE A 159 -1.10 0.86 -15.75
C ILE A 159 -2.43 1.59 -16.02
N GLU A 160 -2.90 2.44 -15.12
CA GLU A 160 -4.13 3.23 -15.29
C GLU A 160 -4.01 4.20 -16.48
N ARG A 161 -2.80 4.56 -16.91
CA ARG A 161 -2.59 5.38 -18.11
C ARG A 161 -3.18 4.73 -19.34
N GLU A 162 -3.05 3.41 -19.46
CA GLU A 162 -3.48 2.61 -20.60
C GLU A 162 -4.90 2.08 -20.38
N GLN A 163 -5.17 1.52 -19.20
CA GLN A 163 -6.43 0.84 -18.92
C GLN A 163 -7.61 1.79 -18.70
N LYS A 164 -7.36 2.98 -18.15
CA LYS A 164 -8.36 4.04 -17.90
C LYS A 164 -9.61 3.57 -17.12
N LEU A 165 -9.46 2.53 -16.30
CA LEU A 165 -10.57 1.96 -15.55
C LEU A 165 -11.09 2.92 -14.47
N THR A 166 -10.19 3.58 -13.76
CA THR A 166 -10.55 4.59 -12.75
C THR A 166 -11.36 5.71 -13.35
N ARG A 167 -10.95 6.22 -14.52
CA ARG A 167 -11.72 7.22 -15.26
C ARG A 167 -13.14 6.74 -15.59
N ARG A 168 -13.27 5.53 -16.12
CA ARG A 168 -14.59 4.95 -16.45
C ARG A 168 -15.48 4.78 -15.21
N PHE A 169 -14.91 4.43 -14.05
CA PHE A 169 -15.65 4.42 -12.79
C PHE A 169 -16.12 5.81 -12.41
N LEU A 170 -15.26 6.83 -12.53
CA LEU A 170 -15.60 8.21 -12.21
C LEU A 170 -16.68 8.77 -13.15
N GLU A 171 -16.66 8.45 -14.43
CA GLU A 171 -17.70 8.82 -15.41
C GLU A 171 -19.07 8.31 -14.95
N ILE A 172 -19.16 7.05 -14.52
CA ILE A 172 -20.40 6.47 -14.00
C ILE A 172 -20.84 7.12 -12.70
N LEU A 173 -19.92 7.28 -11.74
CA LEU A 173 -20.22 7.88 -10.44
C LEU A 173 -20.66 9.35 -10.60
N SER A 174 -20.02 10.11 -11.48
CA SER A 174 -20.41 11.48 -11.81
C SER A 174 -21.79 11.56 -12.42
N ALA A 175 -22.09 10.72 -13.42
CA ALA A 175 -23.41 10.67 -14.08
C ALA A 175 -24.55 10.33 -13.11
N HIS A 176 -24.28 9.53 -12.07
CA HIS A 176 -25.24 9.15 -11.05
C HIS A 176 -25.23 10.07 -9.81
N ASN A 177 -24.48 11.17 -9.81
CA ASN A 177 -24.26 12.02 -8.62
C ASN A 177 -23.93 11.18 -7.37
N HIS A 178 -23.08 10.16 -7.54
CA HIS A 178 -22.74 9.23 -6.47
C HIS A 178 -21.50 9.72 -5.71
N PRO A 179 -21.52 9.79 -4.36
CA PRO A 179 -20.37 10.26 -3.59
C PRO A 179 -19.19 9.28 -3.66
N VAL A 180 -17.98 9.83 -3.78
CA VAL A 180 -16.70 9.10 -3.87
C VAL A 180 -15.61 9.76 -3.07
N SER A 181 -14.72 8.97 -2.50
CA SER A 181 -13.45 9.42 -1.94
C SER A 181 -12.30 8.71 -2.65
N LEU A 182 -11.31 9.47 -3.03
CA LEU A 182 -10.12 8.99 -3.75
C LEU A 182 -8.90 9.04 -2.85
N LEU A 183 -8.03 8.04 -2.94
CA LEU A 183 -6.71 8.07 -2.27
C LEU A 183 -5.65 7.62 -3.27
N THR A 184 -4.59 8.44 -3.45
CA THR A 184 -3.54 8.12 -4.40
C THR A 184 -2.17 8.67 -4.01
N LYS A 185 -1.12 8.09 -4.59
CA LYS A 185 0.27 8.59 -4.61
C LYS A 185 0.66 9.13 -6.00
N SER A 186 -0.28 9.14 -6.93
CA SER A 186 -0.01 9.42 -8.34
C SER A 186 -0.45 10.81 -8.76
N ALA A 187 0.39 11.50 -9.53
CA ALA A 187 0.00 12.73 -10.20
C ALA A 187 -0.97 12.51 -11.37
N LEU A 188 -1.21 11.25 -11.77
CA LEU A 188 -2.12 10.93 -12.88
C LEU A 188 -3.58 11.33 -12.58
N ILE A 189 -3.95 11.48 -11.31
CA ILE A 189 -5.28 11.97 -10.91
C ILE A 189 -5.63 13.32 -11.54
N GLN A 190 -4.64 14.15 -11.86
CA GLN A 190 -4.86 15.44 -12.54
C GLN A 190 -5.51 15.29 -13.93
N ARG A 191 -5.36 14.14 -14.58
CA ARG A 191 -6.04 13.81 -15.84
C ARG A 191 -7.56 13.89 -15.72
N ASP A 192 -8.10 13.56 -14.56
CA ASP A 192 -9.53 13.38 -14.32
C ASP A 192 -10.16 14.54 -13.53
N ILE A 193 -9.46 15.69 -13.46
CA ILE A 193 -9.98 16.92 -12.81
C ILE A 193 -11.32 17.35 -13.45
N ASP A 194 -11.47 17.17 -14.74
CA ASP A 194 -12.72 17.47 -15.47
C ASP A 194 -13.96 16.72 -14.92
N LEU A 195 -13.76 15.56 -14.33
CA LEU A 195 -14.83 14.78 -13.66
C LEU A 195 -14.90 15.08 -12.16
N ILE A 196 -13.74 15.24 -11.52
CA ILE A 196 -13.63 15.38 -10.06
C ILE A 196 -14.12 16.76 -9.60
N ALA A 197 -13.78 17.86 -10.32
CA ALA A 197 -14.12 19.21 -9.89
C ALA A 197 -15.64 19.43 -9.87
N PRO A 198 -16.43 19.09 -10.90
CA PRO A 198 -17.89 19.21 -10.83
C PRO A 198 -18.54 18.33 -9.75
N MET A 199 -17.92 17.19 -9.42
CA MET A 199 -18.39 16.37 -8.30
C MET A 199 -18.06 17.02 -6.95
N ALA A 200 -16.91 17.67 -6.83
CA ALA A 200 -16.50 18.38 -5.62
C ALA A 200 -17.40 19.61 -5.34
N GLU A 201 -17.80 20.38 -6.37
CA GLU A 201 -18.76 21.47 -6.27
C GLU A 201 -20.10 21.01 -5.65
N LYS A 202 -20.53 19.79 -5.99
CA LYS A 202 -21.72 19.14 -5.42
C LYS A 202 -21.48 18.47 -4.08
N GLN A 203 -20.27 18.61 -3.48
CA GLN A 203 -19.85 17.93 -2.26
C GLN A 203 -19.86 16.39 -2.36
N LEU A 204 -19.71 15.86 -3.57
CA LEU A 204 -19.72 14.43 -3.86
C LEU A 204 -18.33 13.82 -4.00
N CYS A 205 -17.26 14.63 -3.99
CA CYS A 205 -15.90 14.11 -4.12
C CYS A 205 -14.94 14.73 -3.12
N ARG A 206 -14.05 13.90 -2.56
CA ARG A 206 -12.88 14.30 -1.76
C ARG A 206 -11.67 13.51 -2.23
N VAL A 207 -10.51 14.15 -2.22
CA VAL A 207 -9.26 13.52 -2.64
C VAL A 207 -8.27 13.48 -1.49
N GLY A 208 -7.69 12.29 -1.24
CA GLY A 208 -6.52 12.10 -0.40
C GLY A 208 -5.28 11.94 -1.27
N VAL A 209 -4.23 12.71 -0.98
CA VAL A 209 -2.91 12.53 -1.57
C VAL A 209 -1.96 12.03 -0.50
N SER A 210 -1.40 10.83 -0.72
CA SER A 210 -0.48 10.25 0.25
C SER A 210 0.94 10.77 0.01
N ILE A 211 1.53 11.40 1.05
CA ILE A 211 2.89 11.93 1.04
C ILE A 211 3.60 11.41 2.28
N THR A 212 4.57 10.50 2.09
CA THR A 212 5.17 9.72 3.18
C THR A 212 6.41 10.40 3.74
N THR A 213 7.14 11.13 2.92
CA THR A 213 8.41 11.78 3.27
C THR A 213 8.69 12.93 2.29
N LEU A 214 9.51 13.87 2.69
CA LEU A 214 10.07 14.93 1.83
C LEU A 214 11.40 14.50 1.20
N ASP A 215 12.09 13.54 1.83
CA ASP A 215 13.34 12.99 1.31
C ASP A 215 13.12 12.17 0.05
N ARG A 216 13.64 12.66 -1.07
CA ARG A 216 13.55 11.98 -2.38
C ARG A 216 14.25 10.63 -2.40
N THR A 217 15.34 10.48 -1.63
CA THR A 217 16.11 9.24 -1.56
C THR A 217 15.31 8.17 -0.82
N LEU A 218 14.73 8.54 0.33
CA LEU A 218 13.86 7.65 1.10
C LEU A 218 12.60 7.30 0.29
N ALA A 219 11.94 8.29 -0.32
CA ALA A 219 10.77 8.06 -1.16
C ALA A 219 11.06 7.08 -2.30
N ARG A 220 12.20 7.25 -3.00
CA ARG A 220 12.60 6.35 -4.10
C ARG A 220 12.85 4.91 -3.63
N LYS A 221 13.39 4.73 -2.42
CA LYS A 221 13.61 3.41 -1.84
C LYS A 221 12.31 2.75 -1.37
N MET A 222 11.41 3.53 -0.76
CA MET A 222 10.14 3.01 -0.22
C MET A 222 9.05 2.83 -1.27
N GLU A 223 9.01 3.69 -2.30
CA GLU A 223 7.91 3.86 -3.25
C GLU A 223 8.45 4.09 -4.68
N PRO A 224 9.22 3.15 -5.25
CA PRO A 224 10.12 3.40 -6.40
C PRO A 224 9.40 3.86 -7.67
N ARG A 225 8.11 3.55 -7.84
CA ARG A 225 7.32 3.91 -9.03
C ARG A 225 6.15 4.87 -8.74
N ALA A 226 6.05 5.37 -7.52
CA ALA A 226 5.10 6.43 -7.19
C ALA A 226 5.63 7.81 -7.61
N ALA A 227 4.79 8.83 -7.66
CA ALA A 227 5.21 10.19 -7.93
C ALA A 227 6.16 10.70 -6.84
N THR A 228 7.12 11.55 -7.21
CA THR A 228 8.04 12.17 -6.23
C THR A 228 7.28 13.03 -5.21
N PRO A 229 7.82 13.26 -4.01
CA PRO A 229 7.17 14.11 -3.01
C PRO A 229 6.79 15.50 -3.56
N SER A 230 7.71 16.17 -4.25
CA SER A 230 7.43 17.46 -4.89
C SER A 230 6.26 17.39 -5.87
N LYS A 231 6.22 16.34 -6.71
CA LYS A 231 5.13 16.17 -7.68
C LYS A 231 3.78 15.88 -7.02
N ARG A 232 3.77 15.28 -5.84
CA ARG A 232 2.54 15.09 -5.05
C ARG A 232 2.04 16.41 -4.46
N TYR A 233 2.93 17.31 -4.00
CA TYR A 233 2.54 18.67 -3.57
C TYR A 233 2.01 19.51 -4.73
N GLU A 234 2.64 19.46 -5.89
CA GLU A 234 2.12 20.08 -7.11
C GLU A 234 0.71 19.55 -7.44
N THR A 235 0.48 18.25 -7.20
CA THR A 235 -0.85 17.63 -7.39
C THR A 235 -1.86 18.15 -6.37
N VAL A 236 -1.47 18.28 -5.09
CA VAL A 236 -2.32 18.89 -4.05
C VAL A 236 -2.72 20.29 -4.47
N LYS A 237 -1.76 21.12 -4.89
CA LYS A 237 -1.99 22.49 -5.36
C LYS A 237 -2.94 22.54 -6.54
N ALA A 238 -2.65 21.76 -7.59
CA ALA A 238 -3.46 21.74 -8.81
C ALA A 238 -4.93 21.33 -8.54
N LEU A 239 -5.16 20.37 -7.65
CA LEU A 239 -6.50 19.95 -7.25
C LEU A 239 -7.19 21.03 -6.42
N SER A 240 -6.49 21.61 -5.46
CA SER A 240 -7.02 22.67 -4.59
C SER A 240 -7.41 23.93 -5.38
N GLU A 241 -6.60 24.34 -6.36
CA GLU A 241 -6.89 25.47 -7.24
C GLU A 241 -8.15 25.28 -8.09
N GLN A 242 -8.60 24.04 -8.26
CA GLN A 242 -9.87 23.69 -8.92
C GLN A 242 -11.03 23.48 -7.92
N GLY A 243 -10.88 23.94 -6.68
CA GLY A 243 -11.92 23.83 -5.65
C GLY A 243 -12.15 22.42 -5.12
N ILE A 244 -11.29 21.47 -5.44
CA ILE A 244 -11.40 20.10 -4.97
C ILE A 244 -10.89 20.00 -3.52
N PRO A 245 -11.68 19.47 -2.55
CA PRO A 245 -11.23 19.29 -1.18
C PRO A 245 -10.12 18.23 -1.11
N VAL A 246 -8.88 18.64 -0.79
CA VAL A 246 -7.72 17.75 -0.69
C VAL A 246 -7.29 17.54 0.74
N THR A 247 -7.07 16.29 1.13
CA THR A 247 -6.47 15.90 2.40
C THR A 247 -5.13 15.21 2.14
N VAL A 248 -4.09 15.55 2.91
CA VAL A 248 -2.79 14.87 2.82
C VAL A 248 -2.72 13.75 3.84
N MET A 249 -2.29 12.57 3.38
CA MET A 249 -2.07 11.40 4.23
C MET A 249 -0.57 11.16 4.42
N ALA A 250 -0.04 11.52 5.59
CA ALA A 250 1.32 11.22 6.01
C ALA A 250 1.39 9.76 6.49
N ALA A 251 1.34 8.80 5.57
CA ALA A 251 1.19 7.38 5.88
C ALA A 251 2.05 6.48 4.97
N PRO A 252 2.89 5.63 5.60
CA PRO A 252 3.09 5.45 7.04
C PRO A 252 4.09 6.43 7.64
N ILE A 253 3.92 6.72 8.94
CA ILE A 253 5.00 7.23 9.77
C ILE A 253 5.81 6.04 10.27
N ILE A 254 7.11 6.11 10.09
CA ILE A 254 8.08 5.07 10.47
C ILE A 254 9.04 5.68 11.50
N PRO A 255 8.95 5.28 12.78
CA PRO A 255 9.83 5.80 13.83
C PRO A 255 11.30 5.62 13.48
N ALA A 256 12.14 6.59 13.83
CA ALA A 256 13.56 6.69 13.51
C ALA A 256 13.89 6.74 12.00
N LEU A 257 12.89 6.99 11.13
CA LEU A 257 13.12 7.09 9.69
C LEU A 257 12.54 8.37 9.07
N ASN A 258 11.24 8.64 9.23
CA ASN A 258 10.57 9.83 8.64
C ASN A 258 9.70 10.63 9.61
N GLU A 259 9.62 10.25 10.89
CA GLU A 259 8.78 10.93 11.88
C GLU A 259 9.17 12.40 12.10
N SER A 260 10.47 12.70 12.00
CA SER A 260 10.99 14.06 12.19
C SER A 260 10.55 15.05 11.10
N GLU A 261 10.07 14.55 9.96
CA GLU A 261 9.60 15.38 8.85
C GLU A 261 8.12 15.78 8.98
N LEU A 262 7.38 15.22 9.94
CA LEU A 262 5.92 15.31 9.98
C LEU A 262 5.42 16.76 10.03
N GLU A 263 5.99 17.61 10.85
CA GLU A 263 5.57 19.00 10.98
C GLU A 263 5.76 19.77 9.67
N ILE A 264 6.96 19.70 9.09
CA ILE A 264 7.28 20.38 7.82
C ILE A 264 6.43 19.82 6.68
N LEU A 265 6.16 18.51 6.69
CA LEU A 265 5.28 17.88 5.70
C LEU A 265 3.85 18.46 5.78
N LEU A 266 3.31 18.61 6.97
CA LEU A 266 1.97 19.14 7.20
C LEU A 266 1.88 20.64 6.86
N GLU A 267 2.88 21.43 7.23
CA GLU A 267 2.98 22.84 6.85
C GLU A 267 3.02 23.01 5.34
N THR A 268 3.88 22.22 4.68
CA THR A 268 3.98 22.21 3.21
C THR A 268 2.66 21.82 2.55
N ALA A 269 1.95 20.85 3.12
CA ALA A 269 0.63 20.44 2.64
C ALA A 269 -0.38 21.60 2.73
N LYS A 270 -0.43 22.32 3.85
CA LYS A 270 -1.28 23.49 4.07
C LYS A 270 -0.96 24.60 3.07
N LEU A 271 0.33 24.90 2.87
CA LEU A 271 0.77 25.93 1.90
C LEU A 271 0.37 25.60 0.45
N ASN A 272 0.21 24.31 0.12
CA ASN A 272 -0.26 23.86 -1.18
C ASN A 272 -1.78 23.68 -1.26
N GLY A 273 -2.54 24.14 -0.26
CA GLY A 273 -3.99 24.18 -0.28
C GLY A 273 -4.69 22.93 0.28
N ALA A 274 -3.99 22.03 0.97
CA ALA A 274 -4.65 20.96 1.68
C ALA A 274 -5.54 21.51 2.81
N ILE A 275 -6.79 21.02 2.89
CA ILE A 275 -7.77 21.43 3.91
C ILE A 275 -7.73 20.56 5.16
N GLY A 276 -7.00 19.47 5.13
CA GLY A 276 -6.85 18.54 6.24
C GLY A 276 -5.68 17.60 6.04
N ALA A 277 -5.31 16.91 7.09
CA ALA A 277 -4.28 15.89 7.07
C ALA A 277 -4.60 14.75 8.02
N GLY A 278 -4.04 13.58 7.72
CA GLY A 278 -4.06 12.41 8.58
C GLY A 278 -2.72 11.70 8.56
N TYR A 279 -2.46 10.89 9.56
CA TYR A 279 -1.28 10.03 9.59
C TYR A 279 -1.63 8.62 10.05
N VAL A 280 -0.81 7.65 9.67
CA VAL A 280 -0.92 6.27 10.13
C VAL A 280 0.48 5.76 10.44
N LEU A 281 0.65 5.17 11.61
CA LEU A 281 1.89 4.50 12.00
C LEU A 281 2.08 3.23 11.16
N LEU A 282 3.32 2.90 10.77
CA LEU A 282 3.66 1.72 9.99
C LEU A 282 3.02 0.45 10.60
N ARG A 283 2.33 -0.33 9.77
CA ARG A 283 1.69 -1.60 10.13
C ARG A 283 2.38 -2.74 9.39
N LEU A 284 2.62 -3.84 10.08
CA LEU A 284 3.37 -4.99 9.56
C LEU A 284 2.56 -6.29 9.64
N PRO A 285 1.39 -6.39 8.97
CA PRO A 285 0.61 -7.61 8.96
C PRO A 285 1.28 -8.70 8.14
N PHE A 286 1.24 -9.94 8.65
CA PHE A 286 1.65 -11.16 7.94
C PHE A 286 3.04 -11.05 7.30
N GLU A 287 3.16 -11.36 6.02
CA GLU A 287 4.41 -11.36 5.23
C GLU A 287 5.08 -9.97 5.16
N LEU A 288 4.33 -8.91 5.40
CA LEU A 288 4.87 -7.55 5.35
C LEU A 288 5.93 -7.30 6.42
N LYS A 289 5.85 -8.01 7.55
CA LYS A 289 6.86 -7.96 8.59
C LYS A 289 8.24 -8.35 8.05
N ASP A 290 8.31 -9.50 7.41
CA ASP A 290 9.59 -10.04 6.93
C ASP A 290 10.14 -9.21 5.78
N LEU A 291 9.29 -8.78 4.85
CA LEU A 291 9.66 -7.86 3.77
C LEU A 291 10.23 -6.54 4.30
N MET A 292 9.64 -5.99 5.36
CA MET A 292 10.12 -4.75 5.94
C MET A 292 11.45 -4.92 6.69
N HIS A 293 11.64 -6.06 7.37
CA HIS A 293 12.91 -6.39 8.00
C HIS A 293 14.04 -6.51 6.96
N GLU A 294 13.80 -7.21 5.87
CA GLU A 294 14.76 -7.34 4.75
C GLU A 294 15.09 -5.99 4.15
N TRP A 295 14.08 -5.17 3.87
CA TRP A 295 14.25 -3.85 3.30
C TRP A 295 15.06 -2.92 4.22
N LEU A 296 14.77 -2.92 5.52
CA LEU A 296 15.54 -2.16 6.51
C LEU A 296 16.98 -2.63 6.58
N ALA A 297 17.23 -3.94 6.62
CA ALA A 297 18.58 -4.49 6.66
C ALA A 297 19.40 -4.11 5.43
N GLN A 298 18.76 -4.01 4.26
CA GLN A 298 19.44 -3.65 3.01
C GLN A 298 19.68 -2.15 2.87
N HIS A 299 18.71 -1.31 3.25
CA HIS A 299 18.76 0.12 2.94
C HIS A 299 19.15 1.00 4.12
N TYR A 300 18.94 0.55 5.36
CA TYR A 300 19.17 1.28 6.61
C TYR A 300 19.64 0.35 7.73
N PRO A 301 20.74 -0.42 7.55
CA PRO A 301 21.20 -1.42 8.52
C PRO A 301 21.41 -0.81 9.91
N ASP A 302 21.98 0.38 9.98
CA ASP A 302 22.28 1.09 11.24
C ASP A 302 21.02 1.52 12.01
N ARG A 303 19.87 1.64 11.34
CA ARG A 303 18.59 2.06 11.94
C ARG A 303 17.60 0.90 12.09
N ALA A 304 17.84 -0.23 11.45
CA ALA A 304 16.90 -1.34 11.37
C ALA A 304 16.39 -1.80 12.75
N ALA A 305 17.33 -2.10 13.66
CA ALA A 305 16.99 -2.54 15.02
C ALA A 305 16.20 -1.47 15.79
N ARG A 306 16.57 -0.19 15.67
CA ARG A 306 15.88 0.92 16.33
C ARG A 306 14.46 1.09 15.85
N VAL A 307 14.23 1.06 14.53
CA VAL A 307 12.89 1.15 13.93
C VAL A 307 11.98 0.06 14.49
N ILE A 308 12.44 -1.19 14.46
CA ILE A 308 11.63 -2.34 14.92
C ILE A 308 11.37 -2.28 16.42
N ASN A 309 12.35 -1.92 17.24
CA ASN A 309 12.19 -1.82 18.69
C ASN A 309 11.16 -0.74 19.04
N LEU A 310 11.22 0.45 18.42
CA LEU A 310 10.24 1.51 18.64
C LEU A 310 8.83 1.10 18.23
N LEU A 311 8.68 0.39 17.09
CA LEU A 311 7.38 -0.15 16.67
C LEU A 311 6.83 -1.17 17.67
N ARG A 312 7.68 -2.02 18.24
CA ARG A 312 7.30 -2.99 19.27
C ARG A 312 6.93 -2.33 20.59
N GLU A 313 7.69 -1.36 21.05
CA GLU A 313 7.39 -0.57 22.26
C GLU A 313 6.01 0.06 22.18
N MET A 314 5.68 0.68 21.04
CA MET A 314 4.36 1.28 20.79
C MET A 314 3.22 0.24 20.77
N ARG A 315 3.50 -1.05 20.64
CA ARG A 315 2.53 -2.15 20.49
C ARG A 315 2.62 -3.22 21.58
N GLY A 316 3.16 -2.87 22.75
CA GLY A 316 3.29 -3.81 23.85
C GLY A 316 4.17 -5.01 23.54
N GLY A 317 5.27 -4.81 22.79
CA GLY A 317 6.26 -5.84 22.46
C GLY A 317 5.97 -6.64 21.19
N LYS A 318 4.88 -6.36 20.47
CA LYS A 318 4.49 -7.09 19.26
C LYS A 318 4.88 -6.34 17.98
N ASP A 319 5.28 -7.06 16.93
CA ASP A 319 5.53 -6.47 15.61
C ASP A 319 4.23 -5.96 14.97
N TYR A 320 3.11 -6.64 15.22
CA TYR A 320 1.78 -6.26 14.75
C TYR A 320 0.73 -6.57 15.81
N ASP A 321 -0.18 -5.63 16.05
CA ASP A 321 -1.34 -5.80 16.91
C ASP A 321 -2.61 -5.51 16.06
N PRO A 322 -3.44 -6.53 15.75
CA PRO A 322 -4.67 -6.34 14.98
C PRO A 322 -5.70 -5.49 15.73
N ASP A 323 -5.67 -5.51 17.08
CA ASP A 323 -6.64 -4.83 17.91
C ASP A 323 -6.26 -3.38 18.26
N TRP A 324 -5.11 -2.90 17.74
CA TRP A 324 -4.59 -1.56 18.03
C TRP A 324 -5.62 -0.43 17.80
N PHE A 325 -6.44 -0.55 16.76
CA PHE A 325 -7.43 0.46 16.41
C PHE A 325 -8.73 0.35 17.23
N THR A 326 -9.03 -0.81 17.79
CA THR A 326 -10.25 -1.06 18.59
C THR A 326 -10.05 -0.68 20.06
N ARG A 327 -8.80 -0.55 20.50
CA ARG A 327 -8.51 -0.14 21.89
C ARG A 327 -8.79 1.35 22.06
N SER A 328 -9.70 1.66 22.97
CA SER A 328 -10.14 3.02 23.30
C SER A 328 -9.00 3.98 23.69
N GLU A 329 -7.84 3.48 24.06
CA GLU A 329 -6.64 4.26 24.39
C GLU A 329 -5.96 4.86 23.16
N SER A 330 -5.95 4.18 22.01
CA SER A 330 -5.40 4.73 20.76
C SER A 330 -6.26 5.87 20.22
N THR A 331 -7.57 5.78 20.42
CA THR A 331 -8.53 6.86 20.09
C THR A 331 -8.44 8.03 21.07
N ARG A 332 -8.10 7.79 22.33
CA ARG A 332 -7.91 8.84 23.35
C ARG A 332 -6.62 9.63 23.14
N LEU A 333 -5.53 9.04 22.67
CA LEU A 333 -4.33 9.78 22.28
C LEU A 333 -4.59 10.72 21.10
N ASN A 334 -5.50 10.37 20.19
CA ASN A 334 -5.94 11.25 19.10
C ASN A 334 -6.96 12.32 19.56
N SER A 335 -7.66 12.10 20.67
CA SER A 335 -8.67 13.02 21.20
C SER A 335 -8.20 13.84 22.41
N SER A 336 -7.07 13.51 23.04
CA SER A 336 -6.56 14.17 24.24
C SER A 336 -5.56 15.30 23.98
N HIS A 337 -5.36 15.73 22.72
CA HIS A 337 -4.86 17.07 22.45
C HIS A 337 -6.05 18.02 22.23
N PRO A 338 -6.59 18.60 23.31
CA PRO A 338 -7.59 19.62 23.17
C PRO A 338 -6.91 20.88 22.65
N SER A 339 -7.46 21.42 21.58
CA SER A 339 -7.38 22.86 21.30
C SER A 339 -6.03 23.46 20.94
N ARG A 340 -5.31 22.92 19.92
CA ARG A 340 -4.31 23.75 19.22
C ARG A 340 -4.37 23.62 17.71
N SER A 341 -5.54 23.46 17.13
CA SER A 341 -5.74 23.68 15.69
C SER A 341 -7.10 24.29 15.42
N ARG A 342 -7.31 25.46 16.05
CA ARG A 342 -8.13 26.49 15.43
C ARG A 342 -7.15 27.52 14.88
N MET A 343 -6.78 27.36 13.63
CA MET A 343 -6.40 28.43 12.72
C MET A 343 -6.88 28.04 11.33
#